data_02c43b8ba5a2062aca8bfb8856c03a80
#
_entry.id   02c43b8ba5a2062aca8bfb8856c03a80
#
_cell.length_a   1.000
_cell.length_b   1.000
_cell.length_c   1.000
_cell.angle_alpha   90.00
_cell.angle_beta   90.00
_cell.angle_gamma   90.00
#
_symmetry.space_group_name_H-M   'P 1'
#
loop_
_entity.id
_entity.type
_entity.pdbx_description
1 polymer ?
#
loop_
_entity_poly.entity_id
_entity_poly.type
_entity_poly.pdbx_seq_one_letter_code
_entity_poly.pdbx_strand_id
1 'polypeptide(L)'
;MFENLSDRLERSFKILKGEGKITEINVAETLKDVRRALLDADVNYKVAKSFTDTVKKKALGMNVLTAVKPSQLMVKIVHDELAELMGGEAAELRLNGRPSIVLMSGLQGSGKTTFSGKLANMLKQKQHKNPLLVACDVYRPAAIDQLK
;
A
#
# COMPACT_ATOMS: atom_id res chain seq x y z
N MET A 1 -3.37 -10.87 -6.34
CA MET A 1 -4.31 -10.04 -5.55
C MET A 1 -4.12 -8.55 -5.81
N PHE A 2 -2.90 -8.00 -5.67
CA PHE A 2 -2.65 -6.56 -5.91
C PHE A 2 -2.70 -6.14 -7.39
N GLU A 3 -2.36 -7.00 -8.34
CA GLU A 3 -2.49 -6.72 -9.78
C GLU A 3 -3.94 -6.36 -10.14
N ASN A 4 -4.90 -7.10 -9.61
CA ASN A 4 -6.31 -6.86 -9.85
C ASN A 4 -6.81 -5.51 -9.28
N LEU A 5 -6.28 -5.07 -8.12
CA LEU A 5 -6.60 -3.77 -7.53
C LEU A 5 -5.98 -2.64 -8.35
N SER A 6 -4.69 -2.76 -8.74
CA SER A 6 -3.99 -1.77 -9.56
C SER A 6 -4.69 -1.57 -10.91
N ASP A 7 -5.04 -2.66 -11.60
CA ASP A 7 -5.74 -2.62 -12.88
C ASP A 7 -7.11 -1.93 -12.79
N ARG A 8 -7.85 -2.19 -11.71
CA ARG A 8 -9.16 -1.56 -11.48
C ARG A 8 -9.03 -0.07 -11.19
N LEU A 9 -8.06 0.31 -10.35
CA LEU A 9 -7.77 1.72 -10.09
C LEU A 9 -7.34 2.45 -11.37
N GLU A 10 -6.47 1.84 -12.18
CA GLU A 10 -6.08 2.42 -13.47
C GLU A 10 -7.26 2.60 -14.43
N ARG A 11 -8.17 1.63 -14.51
CA ARG A 11 -9.38 1.76 -15.33
C ARG A 11 -10.27 2.91 -14.88
N SER A 12 -10.51 3.02 -13.57
CA SER A 12 -11.30 4.12 -13.00
C SER A 12 -10.69 5.49 -13.31
N PHE A 13 -9.35 5.60 -13.32
CA PHE A 13 -8.67 6.84 -13.68
C PHE A 13 -8.55 7.08 -15.19
N LYS A 14 -8.59 6.04 -16.04
CA LYS A 14 -8.64 6.22 -17.51
C LYS A 14 -9.91 6.92 -17.95
N ILE A 15 -11.03 6.67 -17.30
CA ILE A 15 -12.30 7.36 -17.56
C ILE A 15 -12.13 8.87 -17.33
N LEU A 16 -11.51 9.27 -16.23
CA LEU A 16 -11.22 10.68 -15.95
C LEU A 16 -10.21 11.31 -16.92
N LYS A 17 -9.29 10.55 -17.50
CA LYS A 17 -8.32 11.05 -18.49
C LYS A 17 -8.94 11.32 -19.85
N GLY A 18 -10.00 10.63 -20.21
CA GLY A 18 -10.70 10.77 -21.49
C GLY A 18 -11.68 11.94 -21.54
N GLU A 19 -12.08 12.49 -20.38
CA GLU A 19 -13.03 13.57 -20.31
C GLU A 19 -12.33 14.94 -20.27
N GLY A 20 -12.65 15.80 -21.23
CA GLY A 20 -12.07 17.14 -21.33
C GLY A 20 -12.42 18.07 -20.17
N LYS A 21 -13.45 17.74 -19.38
CA LYS A 21 -13.85 18.45 -18.15
C LYS A 21 -14.21 17.43 -17.07
N ILE A 22 -13.60 17.57 -15.90
CA ILE A 22 -13.99 16.81 -14.71
C ILE A 22 -15.09 17.56 -13.98
N THR A 23 -16.19 16.87 -13.67
CA THR A 23 -17.32 17.37 -12.90
C THR A 23 -17.40 16.70 -11.54
N GLU A 24 -18.17 17.26 -10.60
CA GLU A 24 -18.42 16.58 -9.32
C GLU A 24 -19.04 15.19 -9.49
N ILE A 25 -19.85 15.02 -10.54
CA ILE A 25 -20.51 13.76 -10.86
C ILE A 25 -19.44 12.72 -11.23
N ASN A 26 -18.53 13.06 -12.14
CA ASN A 26 -17.46 12.15 -12.59
C ASN A 26 -16.51 11.78 -11.44
N VAL A 27 -16.20 12.74 -10.56
CA VAL A 27 -15.42 12.48 -9.34
C VAL A 27 -16.16 11.50 -8.44
N ALA A 28 -17.46 11.70 -8.21
CA ALA A 28 -18.26 10.83 -7.35
C ALA A 28 -18.36 9.40 -7.92
N GLU A 29 -18.56 9.26 -9.23
CA GLU A 29 -18.59 7.97 -9.92
C GLU A 29 -17.24 7.25 -9.83
N THR A 30 -16.14 7.94 -10.13
CA THR A 30 -14.79 7.36 -10.00
C THR A 30 -14.51 6.91 -8.57
N LEU A 31 -14.87 7.71 -7.57
CA LEU A 31 -14.68 7.32 -6.16
C LEU A 31 -15.56 6.14 -5.74
N LYS A 32 -16.73 5.98 -6.35
CA LYS A 32 -17.56 4.79 -6.16
C LYS A 32 -16.88 3.54 -6.69
N ASP A 33 -16.26 3.62 -7.87
CA ASP A 33 -15.51 2.51 -8.45
C ASP A 33 -14.24 2.19 -7.65
N VAL A 34 -13.52 3.22 -7.20
CA VAL A 34 -12.37 3.06 -6.29
C VAL A 34 -12.78 2.37 -5.00
N ARG A 35 -13.90 2.78 -4.38
CA ARG A 35 -14.43 2.11 -3.18
C ARG A 35 -14.75 0.65 -3.44
N ARG A 36 -15.38 0.34 -4.58
CA ARG A 36 -15.69 -1.03 -4.97
C ARG A 36 -14.42 -1.87 -5.16
N ALA A 37 -13.40 -1.31 -5.80
CA ALA A 37 -12.11 -1.98 -5.98
C ALA A 37 -11.42 -2.30 -4.63
N LEU A 38 -11.50 -1.40 -3.67
CA LEU A 38 -10.99 -1.63 -2.31
C LEU A 38 -11.75 -2.72 -1.58
N LEU A 39 -13.09 -2.74 -1.69
CA LEU A 39 -13.92 -3.79 -1.08
C LEU A 39 -13.66 -5.16 -1.71
N ASP A 40 -13.50 -5.23 -3.02
CA ASP A 40 -13.15 -6.46 -3.74
C ASP A 40 -11.73 -6.96 -3.41
N ALA A 41 -10.88 -6.08 -2.84
CA ALA A 41 -9.56 -6.41 -2.30
C ALA A 41 -9.58 -6.67 -0.78
N ASP A 42 -10.76 -7.01 -0.22
CA ASP A 42 -10.97 -7.32 1.20
C ASP A 42 -10.69 -6.17 2.18
N VAL A 43 -10.67 -4.92 1.71
CA VAL A 43 -10.57 -3.76 2.60
C VAL A 43 -11.87 -3.57 3.38
N ASN A 44 -11.77 -3.33 4.68
CA ASN A 44 -12.94 -3.10 5.53
C ASN A 44 -13.79 -1.94 5.00
N TYR A 45 -15.12 -2.11 4.97
CA TYR A 45 -16.06 -1.13 4.44
C TYR A 45 -15.92 0.26 5.07
N LYS A 46 -15.75 0.35 6.40
CA LYS A 46 -15.61 1.63 7.10
C LYS A 46 -14.34 2.35 6.65
N VAL A 47 -13.25 1.60 6.45
CA VAL A 47 -11.97 2.14 5.96
C VAL A 47 -12.11 2.62 4.52
N ALA A 48 -12.65 1.80 3.62
CA ALA A 48 -12.86 2.16 2.22
C ALA A 48 -13.79 3.37 2.07
N LYS A 49 -14.84 3.47 2.90
CA LYS A 49 -15.75 4.61 2.92
C LYS A 49 -15.04 5.88 3.40
N SER A 50 -14.37 5.83 4.56
CA SER A 50 -13.63 6.97 5.11
C SER A 50 -12.60 7.48 4.13
N PHE A 51 -11.83 6.60 3.52
CA PHE A 51 -10.85 6.92 2.48
C PHE A 51 -11.48 7.70 1.32
N THR A 52 -12.53 7.16 0.70
CA THR A 52 -13.16 7.84 -0.45
C THR A 52 -13.84 9.16 -0.07
N ASP A 53 -14.38 9.25 1.14
CA ASP A 53 -14.98 10.51 1.64
C ASP A 53 -13.89 11.58 1.87
N THR A 54 -12.71 11.20 2.37
CA THR A 54 -11.56 12.10 2.54
C THR A 54 -11.01 12.55 1.19
N VAL A 55 -10.82 11.62 0.24
CA VAL A 55 -10.39 11.96 -1.13
C VAL A 55 -11.35 12.94 -1.78
N LYS A 56 -12.68 12.73 -1.63
CA LYS A 56 -13.69 13.66 -2.15
C LYS A 56 -13.54 15.06 -1.56
N LYS A 57 -13.38 15.16 -0.24
CA LYS A 57 -13.19 16.46 0.44
C LYS A 57 -11.93 17.17 -0.05
N LYS A 58 -10.79 16.44 -0.15
CA LYS A 58 -9.52 17.00 -0.65
C LYS A 58 -9.66 17.44 -2.11
N ALA A 59 -10.30 16.64 -2.95
CA ALA A 59 -10.54 16.99 -4.36
C ALA A 59 -11.36 18.28 -4.53
N LEU A 60 -12.42 18.44 -3.77
CA LEU A 60 -13.24 19.65 -3.80
C LEU A 60 -12.49 20.87 -3.21
N GLY A 61 -11.78 20.68 -2.11
CA GLY A 61 -11.00 21.74 -1.46
C GLY A 61 -9.80 22.22 -2.28
N MET A 62 -9.20 21.36 -3.10
CA MET A 62 -8.08 21.71 -4.00
C MET A 62 -8.55 22.21 -5.37
N ASN A 63 -9.83 22.48 -5.56
CA ASN A 63 -10.40 22.96 -6.83
C ASN A 63 -9.97 22.10 -8.04
N VAL A 64 -10.02 20.77 -7.89
CA VAL A 64 -9.66 19.83 -8.96
C VAL A 64 -10.40 20.14 -10.26
N LEU A 65 -11.65 20.61 -10.14
CA LEU A 65 -12.52 20.92 -11.28
C LEU A 65 -11.99 22.06 -12.14
N THR A 66 -11.21 22.97 -11.56
CA THR A 66 -10.64 24.16 -12.24
C THR A 66 -9.14 24.01 -12.52
N ALA A 67 -8.53 22.89 -12.13
CA ALA A 67 -7.10 22.65 -12.34
C ALA A 67 -6.78 22.46 -13.82
N VAL A 68 -5.58 22.87 -14.24
CA VAL A 68 -5.09 22.69 -15.63
C VAL A 68 -5.01 21.21 -16.03
N LYS A 69 -4.74 20.33 -15.07
CA LYS A 69 -4.68 18.87 -15.27
C LYS A 69 -5.47 18.15 -14.17
N PRO A 70 -6.81 18.21 -14.21
CA PRO A 70 -7.65 17.71 -13.13
C PRO A 70 -7.46 16.21 -12.85
N SER A 71 -7.31 15.40 -13.90
CA SER A 71 -7.10 13.94 -13.76
C SER A 71 -5.78 13.59 -13.07
N GLN A 72 -4.71 14.34 -13.36
CA GLN A 72 -3.41 14.11 -12.70
C GLN A 72 -3.47 14.53 -11.23
N LEU A 73 -4.13 15.63 -10.92
CA LEU A 73 -4.33 16.09 -9.56
C LEU A 73 -5.15 15.08 -8.75
N MET A 74 -6.20 14.52 -9.35
CA MET A 74 -7.02 13.48 -8.71
C MET A 74 -6.22 12.21 -8.41
N VAL A 75 -5.41 11.75 -9.36
CA VAL A 75 -4.50 10.60 -9.15
C VAL A 75 -3.53 10.88 -8.00
N LYS A 76 -2.96 12.08 -7.96
CA LYS A 76 -2.05 12.48 -6.87
C LYS A 76 -2.76 12.46 -5.51
N ILE A 77 -3.96 13.04 -5.41
CA ILE A 77 -4.73 13.04 -4.15
C ILE A 77 -5.00 11.60 -3.67
N VAL A 78 -5.40 10.72 -4.56
CA VAL A 78 -5.65 9.30 -4.22
C VAL A 78 -4.36 8.60 -3.78
N HIS A 79 -3.25 8.83 -4.50
CA HIS A 79 -1.94 8.27 -4.14
C HIS A 79 -1.50 8.73 -2.73
N ASP A 80 -1.56 10.03 -2.48
CA ASP A 80 -1.13 10.61 -1.22
C ASP A 80 -2.00 10.10 -0.05
N GLU A 81 -3.32 9.97 -0.27
CA GLU A 81 -4.24 9.43 0.72
C GLU A 81 -4.03 7.92 0.97
N LEU A 82 -3.70 7.14 -0.07
CA LEU A 82 -3.31 5.74 0.11
C LEU A 82 -2.02 5.61 0.92
N ALA A 83 -1.03 6.45 0.65
CA ALA A 83 0.22 6.46 1.40
C ALA A 83 -0.03 6.81 2.88
N GLU A 84 -0.89 7.79 3.16
CA GLU A 84 -1.29 8.16 4.52
C GLU A 84 -2.04 7.03 5.23
N LEU A 85 -2.96 6.36 4.53
CA LEU A 85 -3.70 5.20 5.04
C LEU A 85 -2.76 4.04 5.40
N MET A 86 -1.67 3.87 4.68
CA MET A 86 -0.65 2.85 4.93
C MET A 86 0.36 3.23 6.03
N GLY A 87 0.21 4.40 6.65
CA GLY A 87 1.04 4.86 7.77
C GLY A 87 1.89 6.11 7.47
N GLY A 88 1.94 6.57 6.22
CA GLY A 88 2.59 7.81 5.81
C GLY A 88 4.10 7.77 5.91
N GLU A 89 4.64 7.80 7.11
CA GLU A 89 6.08 7.82 7.37
C GLU A 89 6.65 6.43 7.64
N ALA A 90 7.90 6.21 7.24
CA ALA A 90 8.61 4.98 7.54
C ALA A 90 8.93 4.88 9.03
N ALA A 91 8.43 3.84 9.69
CA ALA A 91 8.77 3.57 11.08
C ALA A 91 10.15 2.92 11.19
N GLU A 92 10.99 3.43 12.10
CA GLU A 92 12.26 2.81 12.40
C GLU A 92 12.09 1.55 13.26
N LEU A 93 12.90 0.53 12.97
CA LEU A 93 12.97 -0.67 13.80
C LEU A 93 13.62 -0.37 15.14
N ARG A 94 12.86 -0.58 16.22
CA ARG A 94 13.37 -0.43 17.59
C ARG A 94 14.07 -1.72 18.03
N LEU A 95 15.39 -1.75 17.93
CA LEU A 95 16.23 -2.90 18.31
C LEU A 95 16.89 -2.68 19.66
N ASN A 96 16.10 -2.52 20.71
CA ASN A 96 16.57 -2.17 22.06
C ASN A 96 16.89 -3.39 22.94
N GLY A 97 16.51 -4.60 22.51
CA GLY A 97 16.78 -5.83 23.26
C GLY A 97 18.19 -6.38 23.06
N ARG A 98 18.65 -7.23 23.99
CA ARG A 98 19.93 -7.98 23.88
C ARG A 98 19.68 -9.44 24.22
N PRO A 99 19.37 -10.30 23.25
CA PRO A 99 19.16 -10.01 21.83
C PRO A 99 17.84 -9.30 21.54
N SER A 100 17.79 -8.53 20.44
CA SER A 100 16.53 -8.02 19.88
C SER A 100 15.92 -9.11 19.00
N ILE A 101 14.68 -9.48 19.28
CA ILE A 101 13.98 -10.57 18.55
C ILE A 101 12.94 -9.93 17.64
N VAL A 102 12.98 -10.29 16.35
CA VAL A 102 12.00 -9.89 15.33
C VAL A 102 11.29 -11.13 14.82
N LEU A 103 9.98 -11.23 15.08
CA LEU A 103 9.15 -12.32 14.57
C LEU A 103 8.49 -11.93 13.25
N MET A 104 8.83 -12.66 12.18
CA MET A 104 8.21 -12.49 10.87
C MET A 104 6.99 -13.41 10.76
N SER A 105 5.79 -12.84 10.74
CA SER A 105 4.54 -13.58 10.61
C SER A 105 3.75 -13.15 9.37
N GLY A 106 2.90 -14.04 8.86
CA GLY A 106 2.05 -13.77 7.69
C GLY A 106 1.63 -15.06 6.99
N LEU A 107 0.74 -14.94 6.02
CA LEU A 107 0.24 -16.07 5.22
C LEU A 107 1.33 -16.68 4.34
N GLN A 108 1.08 -17.89 3.85
CA GLN A 108 1.96 -18.56 2.89
C GLN A 108 2.10 -17.69 1.62
N GLY A 109 3.32 -17.59 1.07
CA GLY A 109 3.58 -16.77 -0.11
C GLY A 109 3.66 -15.25 0.16
N SER A 110 3.48 -14.77 1.39
CA SER A 110 3.56 -13.33 1.73
C SER A 110 4.98 -12.75 1.74
N GLY A 111 6.00 -13.53 1.38
CA GLY A 111 7.38 -13.05 1.25
C GLY A 111 8.18 -12.99 2.56
N LYS A 112 7.73 -13.63 3.65
CA LYS A 112 8.42 -13.62 4.95
C LYS A 112 9.92 -13.96 4.85
N THR A 113 10.25 -15.07 4.21
CA THR A 113 11.63 -15.54 4.06
C THR A 113 12.50 -14.56 3.28
N THR A 114 11.99 -14.08 2.14
CA THR A 114 12.67 -13.09 1.31
C THR A 114 12.88 -11.76 2.06
N PHE A 115 11.86 -11.31 2.80
CA PHE A 115 11.96 -10.09 3.59
C PHE A 115 12.96 -10.25 4.75
N SER A 116 12.96 -11.40 5.43
CA SER A 116 13.92 -11.68 6.51
C SER A 116 15.37 -11.60 6.03
N GLY A 117 15.68 -12.17 4.87
CA GLY A 117 17.01 -12.07 4.28
C GLY A 117 17.39 -10.62 3.90
N LYS A 118 16.47 -9.88 3.28
CA LYS A 118 16.68 -8.47 2.93
C LYS A 118 16.86 -7.59 4.16
N LEU A 119 16.05 -7.81 5.21
CA LEU A 119 16.17 -7.10 6.48
C LEU A 119 17.50 -7.38 7.17
N ALA A 120 17.90 -8.65 7.25
CA ALA A 120 19.18 -9.04 7.82
C ALA A 120 20.36 -8.39 7.08
N ASN A 121 20.33 -8.42 5.74
CA ASN A 121 21.36 -7.75 4.94
C ASN A 121 21.39 -6.23 5.20
N MET A 122 20.23 -5.58 5.25
CA MET A 122 20.13 -4.16 5.56
C MET A 122 20.73 -3.83 6.94
N LEU A 123 20.37 -4.61 7.97
CA LEU A 123 20.86 -4.43 9.33
C LEU A 123 22.39 -4.63 9.41
N LYS A 124 22.91 -5.61 8.68
CA LYS A 124 24.35 -5.86 8.61
C LYS A 124 25.09 -4.72 7.90
N GLN A 125 24.62 -4.29 6.73
CA GLN A 125 25.31 -3.33 5.89
C GLN A 125 25.15 -1.88 6.40
N LYS A 126 23.94 -1.49 6.81
CA LYS A 126 23.65 -0.10 7.19
C LYS A 126 23.79 0.19 8.68
N GLN A 127 23.55 -0.79 9.54
CA GLN A 127 23.54 -0.59 11.00
C GLN A 127 24.65 -1.37 11.73
N HIS A 128 25.51 -2.09 11.00
CA HIS A 128 26.62 -2.89 11.54
C HIS A 128 26.17 -3.87 12.63
N LYS A 129 24.94 -4.40 12.52
CA LYS A 129 24.42 -5.44 13.44
C LYS A 129 24.81 -6.83 12.98
N ASN A 130 24.76 -7.78 13.89
CA ASN A 130 25.00 -9.20 13.62
C ASN A 130 23.66 -9.98 13.67
N PRO A 131 22.86 -10.00 12.59
CA PRO A 131 21.59 -10.70 12.58
C PRO A 131 21.80 -12.21 12.52
N LEU A 132 21.03 -12.93 13.32
CA LEU A 132 20.87 -14.38 13.24
C LEU A 132 19.50 -14.68 12.63
N LEU A 133 19.48 -15.43 11.54
CA LEU A 133 18.26 -15.94 10.92
C LEU A 133 17.90 -17.30 11.48
N VAL A 134 16.66 -17.46 11.95
CA VAL A 134 16.15 -18.70 12.51
C VAL A 134 14.98 -19.18 11.68
N ALA A 135 15.12 -20.37 11.05
CA ALA A 135 14.04 -20.99 10.29
C ALA A 135 13.06 -21.68 11.25
N CYS A 136 11.92 -21.04 11.49
CA CYS A 136 10.84 -21.60 12.31
C CYS A 136 9.82 -22.42 11.48
N ASP A 137 9.91 -22.42 10.16
CA ASP A 137 9.09 -23.23 9.25
C ASP A 137 9.77 -24.58 9.03
N VAL A 138 9.53 -25.51 9.96
CA VAL A 138 10.14 -26.84 9.93
C VAL A 138 9.38 -27.86 9.08
N TYR A 139 8.18 -27.49 8.60
CA TYR A 139 7.32 -28.38 7.83
C TYR A 139 7.62 -28.37 6.32
N ARG A 140 8.24 -27.30 5.79
CA ARG A 140 8.60 -27.21 4.37
C ARG A 140 10.05 -27.62 4.16
N PRO A 141 10.32 -28.63 3.32
CA PRO A 141 11.69 -29.13 3.11
C PRO A 141 12.69 -28.07 2.65
N ALA A 142 12.25 -27.11 1.81
CA ALA A 142 13.10 -26.06 1.26
C ALA A 142 13.19 -24.79 2.13
N ALA A 143 12.49 -24.69 3.26
CA ALA A 143 12.41 -23.45 4.04
C ALA A 143 13.76 -23.08 4.68
N ILE A 144 14.53 -24.06 5.12
CA ILE A 144 15.86 -23.87 5.73
C ILE A 144 16.86 -23.41 4.68
N ASP A 145 16.87 -24.04 3.50
CA ASP A 145 17.81 -23.72 2.42
C ASP A 145 17.54 -22.37 1.77
N GLN A 146 16.30 -21.90 1.82
CA GLN A 146 15.95 -20.54 1.37
C GLN A 146 16.49 -19.43 2.28
N LEU A 147 16.81 -19.74 3.52
CA LEU A 147 17.35 -18.79 4.50
C LEU A 147 18.87 -18.73 4.52
N LYS A 148 19.55 -19.73 4.00
CA LYS A 148 21.02 -19.77 3.82
C LYS A 148 21.45 -18.87 2.68
#